data_821efad38726c4e227b194ab67995df3
#
_entry.id   821efad38726c4e227b194ab67995df3
#
_cell.length_a   1.000
_cell.length_b   1.000
_cell.length_c   1.000
_cell.angle_alpha   90.00
_cell.angle_beta   90.00
_cell.angle_gamma   90.00
#
_symmetry.space_group_name_H-M   'P 1'
#
loop_
_entity.id
_entity.type
_entity.pdbx_description
1 polymer ?
#
loop_
_entity_poly.entity_id
_entity_poly.type
_entity_poly.pdbx_seq_one_letter_code
_entity_poly.pdbx_strand_id
1 'polypeptide(L)'
;MFGKIALVGTGLIGSSLARIICREGLADHLAIASRSVETLKRAEELKLGDSNSTDANEAACGADLVIVSVPVGASGAAAEEIQPALKKGAILTDVGSAKVSVIAQMQPFVPEGVHFIPCNPLTGTEKSGGDAGLADLFENRWCILTPLEGTDPTALEKLSEFWRRCGSNIDTMDPQHHDMILALVSHLPHIIAYNIVGTADDLETVTKSKIIRYSATGFRDFTRLAASDPTMWRDMCLHNRDAILEMLARFFEDLASLQRAIRWGEGDKLFDLFTRARAIHSSIIEEGKNIDASGHFGQAVGHPQVARTSDRPFATTPARSLPT
;
A
#
# COMPACT_ATOMS: atom_id res chain seq x y z
N MET A 1 1.91 -5.29 -25.64
CA MET A 1 1.97 -3.97 -25.01
C MET A 1 3.42 -3.55 -24.76
N PHE A 2 4.24 -4.43 -24.21
CA PHE A 2 5.67 -4.30 -24.02
C PHE A 2 6.39 -5.45 -24.73
N GLY A 3 7.57 -5.21 -25.30
CA GLY A 3 8.41 -6.28 -25.83
C GLY A 3 8.96 -7.15 -24.69
N LYS A 4 9.53 -6.51 -23.66
CA LYS A 4 10.02 -7.21 -22.45
C LYS A 4 9.58 -6.50 -21.18
N ILE A 5 9.06 -7.26 -20.22
CA ILE A 5 8.85 -6.84 -18.83
C ILE A 5 9.84 -7.59 -17.95
N ALA A 6 10.49 -6.88 -17.02
CA ALA A 6 11.26 -7.48 -15.94
C ALA A 6 10.54 -7.28 -14.61
N LEU A 7 10.34 -8.37 -13.88
CA LEU A 7 9.70 -8.37 -12.56
C LEU A 7 10.73 -8.78 -11.50
N VAL A 8 11.09 -7.84 -10.63
CA VAL A 8 12.06 -8.05 -9.55
C VAL A 8 11.30 -8.30 -8.25
N GLY A 9 11.30 -9.55 -7.81
CA GLY A 9 10.57 -10.03 -6.65
C GLY A 9 9.25 -10.72 -6.99
N THR A 10 9.01 -11.89 -6.40
CA THR A 10 7.85 -12.77 -6.64
C THR A 10 7.12 -13.12 -5.35
N GLY A 11 6.88 -12.11 -4.51
CA GLY A 11 5.92 -12.20 -3.41
C GLY A 11 4.47 -12.27 -3.91
N LEU A 12 3.50 -12.02 -3.05
CA LEU A 12 2.07 -11.99 -3.43
C LEU A 12 1.82 -11.09 -4.65
N ILE A 13 2.27 -9.84 -4.60
CA ILE A 13 2.04 -8.86 -5.68
C ILE A 13 2.77 -9.28 -6.96
N GLY A 14 4.06 -9.59 -6.87
CA GLY A 14 4.86 -9.97 -8.05
C GLY A 14 4.36 -11.23 -8.73
N SER A 15 4.00 -12.28 -7.98
CA SER A 15 3.46 -13.52 -8.56
C SER A 15 2.05 -13.32 -9.15
N SER A 16 1.24 -12.40 -8.59
CA SER A 16 -0.05 -12.02 -9.18
C SER A 16 0.15 -11.25 -10.48
N LEU A 17 1.09 -10.30 -10.52
CA LEU A 17 1.47 -9.58 -11.74
C LEU A 17 1.96 -10.54 -12.83
N ALA A 18 2.83 -11.50 -12.48
CA ALA A 18 3.31 -12.49 -13.43
C ALA A 18 2.15 -13.26 -14.07
N ARG A 19 1.19 -13.72 -13.27
CA ARG A 19 0.01 -14.46 -13.76
C ARG A 19 -0.86 -13.63 -14.71
N ILE A 20 -1.11 -12.37 -14.36
CA ILE A 20 -1.96 -11.52 -15.20
C ILE A 20 -1.23 -11.04 -16.46
N ILE A 21 0.07 -10.75 -16.39
CA ILE A 21 0.88 -10.40 -17.56
C ILE A 21 0.82 -11.53 -18.59
N CYS A 22 0.98 -12.80 -18.15
CA CYS A 22 0.86 -13.96 -19.01
C CYS A 22 -0.58 -14.16 -19.54
N ARG A 23 -1.60 -14.03 -18.66
CA ARG A 23 -3.01 -14.22 -19.03
C ARG A 23 -3.46 -13.22 -20.11
N GLU A 24 -3.12 -11.96 -19.93
CA GLU A 24 -3.55 -10.85 -20.79
C GLU A 24 -2.58 -10.55 -21.95
N GLY A 25 -1.46 -11.29 -22.05
CA GLY A 25 -0.46 -11.07 -23.10
C GLY A 25 0.11 -9.65 -23.09
N LEU A 26 0.47 -9.14 -21.91
CA LEU A 26 0.94 -7.76 -21.73
C LEU A 26 2.40 -7.57 -22.15
N ALA A 27 3.15 -8.64 -22.32
CA ALA A 27 4.53 -8.66 -22.78
C ALA A 27 4.77 -9.82 -23.75
N ASP A 28 5.71 -9.63 -24.67
CA ASP A 28 6.22 -10.71 -25.53
C ASP A 28 7.21 -11.61 -24.76
N HIS A 29 7.85 -11.07 -23.71
CA HIS A 29 8.76 -11.79 -22.83
C HIS A 29 8.67 -11.25 -21.39
N LEU A 30 8.45 -12.13 -20.42
CA LEU A 30 8.47 -11.83 -18.99
C LEU A 30 9.70 -12.47 -18.33
N ALA A 31 10.64 -11.63 -17.87
CA ALA A 31 11.80 -12.04 -17.10
C ALA A 31 11.52 -11.84 -15.59
N ILE A 32 11.81 -12.86 -14.80
CA ILE A 32 11.62 -12.84 -13.35
C ILE A 32 12.97 -12.86 -12.63
N ALA A 33 13.16 -11.97 -11.67
CA ALA A 33 14.31 -12.00 -10.78
C ALA A 33 13.90 -12.22 -9.32
N SER A 34 14.66 -13.08 -8.63
CA SER A 34 14.54 -13.28 -7.19
C SER A 34 15.86 -13.75 -6.61
N ARG A 35 16.27 -13.24 -5.46
CA ARG A 35 17.49 -13.67 -4.75
C ARG A 35 17.42 -15.12 -4.24
N SER A 36 16.22 -15.68 -4.06
CA SER A 36 16.03 -17.06 -3.59
C SER A 36 15.89 -18.01 -4.78
N VAL A 37 16.80 -19.00 -4.83
CA VAL A 37 16.75 -20.08 -5.80
C VAL A 37 15.48 -20.93 -5.65
N GLU A 38 15.03 -21.15 -4.42
CA GLU A 38 13.78 -21.87 -4.15
C GLU A 38 12.57 -21.13 -4.73
N THR A 39 12.56 -19.80 -4.56
CA THR A 39 11.49 -18.96 -5.13
C THR A 39 11.48 -19.02 -6.65
N LEU A 40 12.66 -19.02 -7.29
CA LEU A 40 12.75 -19.13 -8.76
C LEU A 40 12.33 -20.52 -9.26
N LYS A 41 12.75 -21.59 -8.60
CA LYS A 41 12.26 -22.95 -8.92
C LYS A 41 10.74 -23.02 -8.83
N ARG A 42 10.18 -22.41 -7.79
CA ARG A 42 8.72 -22.36 -7.64
C ARG A 42 8.04 -21.55 -8.73
N ALA A 43 8.64 -20.41 -9.14
CA ALA A 43 8.16 -19.61 -10.26
C ALA A 43 8.18 -20.39 -11.58
N GLU A 44 9.23 -21.21 -11.81
CA GLU A 44 9.34 -22.08 -12.97
C GLU A 44 8.27 -23.19 -12.98
N GLU A 45 8.09 -23.90 -11.84
CA GLU A 45 7.03 -24.91 -11.70
C GLU A 45 5.63 -24.32 -11.96
N LEU A 46 5.39 -23.09 -11.52
CA LEU A 46 4.14 -22.36 -11.70
C LEU A 46 4.04 -21.68 -13.08
N LYS A 47 5.09 -21.74 -13.90
CA LYS A 47 5.18 -21.11 -15.22
C LYS A 47 4.84 -19.61 -15.19
N LEU A 48 5.43 -18.91 -14.22
CA LEU A 48 5.13 -17.49 -13.99
C LEU A 48 5.83 -16.54 -14.98
N GLY A 49 6.87 -16.97 -15.67
CA GLY A 49 7.62 -16.16 -16.63
C GLY A 49 8.35 -17.00 -17.66
N ASP A 50 8.92 -16.34 -18.67
CA ASP A 50 9.64 -16.98 -19.78
C ASP A 50 11.12 -17.22 -19.41
N SER A 51 11.68 -16.42 -18.50
CA SER A 51 13.05 -16.59 -17.99
C SER A 51 13.14 -16.21 -16.52
N ASN A 52 14.05 -16.88 -15.80
CA ASN A 52 14.27 -16.69 -14.37
C ASN A 52 15.76 -16.48 -14.09
N SER A 53 16.11 -15.50 -13.25
CA SER A 53 17.49 -15.25 -12.84
C SER A 53 17.60 -14.86 -11.37
N THR A 54 18.71 -15.24 -10.72
CA THR A 54 19.07 -14.69 -9.41
C THR A 54 19.72 -13.32 -9.50
N ASP A 55 20.08 -12.89 -10.71
CA ASP A 55 20.67 -11.59 -11.04
C ASP A 55 19.57 -10.68 -11.61
N ALA A 56 19.17 -9.66 -10.85
CA ALA A 56 18.15 -8.72 -11.28
C ALA A 56 18.61 -7.84 -12.44
N ASN A 57 19.92 -7.59 -12.58
CA ASN A 57 20.49 -6.86 -13.71
C ASN A 57 20.27 -7.65 -15.01
N GLU A 58 20.55 -8.96 -15.02
CA GLU A 58 20.30 -9.84 -16.16
C GLU A 58 18.82 -9.81 -16.57
N ALA A 59 17.92 -9.94 -15.61
CA ALA A 59 16.49 -9.90 -15.88
C ALA A 59 16.03 -8.55 -16.46
N ALA A 60 16.55 -7.43 -15.95
CA ALA A 60 16.21 -6.07 -16.39
C ALA A 60 16.81 -5.70 -17.76
N CYS A 61 17.85 -6.41 -18.20
CA CYS A 61 18.54 -6.09 -19.46
C CYS A 61 17.56 -6.11 -20.65
N GLY A 62 17.47 -4.96 -21.36
CA GLY A 62 16.60 -4.80 -22.53
C GLY A 62 15.10 -4.67 -22.22
N ALA A 63 14.68 -4.62 -20.96
CA ALA A 63 13.27 -4.47 -20.59
C ALA A 63 12.72 -3.08 -20.96
N ASP A 64 11.46 -3.04 -21.37
CA ASP A 64 10.69 -1.80 -21.62
C ASP A 64 10.01 -1.31 -20.35
N LEU A 65 9.65 -2.25 -19.48
CA LEU A 65 9.08 -2.00 -18.17
C LEU A 65 9.79 -2.86 -17.12
N VAL A 66 10.28 -2.23 -16.06
CA VAL A 66 10.88 -2.90 -14.91
C VAL A 66 10.03 -2.61 -13.69
N ILE A 67 9.52 -3.67 -13.05
CA ILE A 67 8.64 -3.59 -11.87
C ILE A 67 9.40 -4.13 -10.66
N VAL A 68 9.67 -3.27 -9.68
CA VAL A 68 10.31 -3.64 -8.43
C VAL A 68 9.23 -4.01 -7.41
N SER A 69 9.09 -5.32 -7.14
CA SER A 69 8.10 -5.90 -6.23
C SER A 69 8.77 -6.58 -5.03
N VAL A 70 9.65 -5.83 -4.37
CA VAL A 70 10.37 -6.25 -3.16
C VAL A 70 9.83 -5.51 -1.93
N PRO A 71 10.14 -5.95 -0.69
CA PRO A 71 9.84 -5.15 0.51
C PRO A 71 10.42 -3.74 0.41
N VAL A 72 9.67 -2.74 0.93
CA VAL A 72 10.01 -1.32 0.81
C VAL A 72 11.47 -1.03 1.20
N GLY A 73 11.97 -1.62 2.28
CA GLY A 73 13.36 -1.45 2.73
C GLY A 73 14.43 -2.04 1.80
N ALA A 74 14.05 -2.83 0.80
CA ALA A 74 14.96 -3.43 -0.18
C ALA A 74 14.92 -2.71 -1.55
N SER A 75 14.06 -1.69 -1.72
CA SER A 75 13.85 -1.02 -3.00
C SER A 75 15.10 -0.33 -3.52
N GLY A 76 15.88 0.31 -2.64
CA GLY A 76 17.14 0.97 -3.02
C GLY A 76 18.18 -0.02 -3.55
N ALA A 77 18.41 -1.11 -2.83
CA ALA A 77 19.37 -2.15 -3.25
C ALA A 77 18.94 -2.80 -4.58
N ALA A 78 17.63 -3.03 -4.78
CA ALA A 78 17.13 -3.53 -6.04
C ALA A 78 17.33 -2.53 -7.19
N ALA A 79 17.11 -1.24 -6.95
CA ALA A 79 17.33 -0.19 -7.94
C ALA A 79 18.83 -0.05 -8.30
N GLU A 80 19.73 -0.12 -7.32
CA GLU A 80 21.18 -0.12 -7.53
C GLU A 80 21.62 -1.31 -8.40
N GLU A 81 21.13 -2.51 -8.12
CA GLU A 81 21.47 -3.73 -8.86
C GLU A 81 21.02 -3.65 -10.32
N ILE A 82 19.81 -3.15 -10.60
CA ILE A 82 19.27 -3.09 -11.97
C ILE A 82 19.72 -1.88 -12.77
N GLN A 83 20.28 -0.84 -12.12
CA GLN A 83 20.65 0.43 -12.72
C GLN A 83 21.42 0.27 -14.05
N PRO A 84 22.49 -0.58 -14.14
CA PRO A 84 23.30 -0.70 -15.36
C PRO A 84 22.53 -1.29 -16.56
N ALA A 85 21.45 -2.03 -16.29
CA ALA A 85 20.64 -2.68 -17.33
C ALA A 85 19.48 -1.81 -17.85
N LEU A 86 19.16 -0.71 -17.16
CA LEU A 86 18.03 0.15 -17.52
C LEU A 86 18.34 0.90 -18.82
N LYS A 87 17.60 0.62 -19.88
CA LYS A 87 17.76 1.30 -21.16
C LYS A 87 17.01 2.63 -21.22
N LYS A 88 17.51 3.56 -22.02
CA LYS A 88 16.81 4.82 -22.29
C LYS A 88 15.40 4.57 -22.83
N GLY A 89 14.42 5.30 -22.31
CA GLY A 89 13.00 5.16 -22.64
C GLY A 89 12.29 4.02 -21.91
N ALA A 90 12.99 3.24 -21.08
CA ALA A 90 12.35 2.25 -20.23
C ALA A 90 11.54 2.94 -19.11
N ILE A 91 10.46 2.29 -18.68
CA ILE A 91 9.70 2.67 -17.49
C ILE A 91 10.21 1.82 -16.32
N LEU A 92 10.61 2.49 -15.23
CA LEU A 92 10.89 1.89 -13.94
C LEU A 92 9.72 2.21 -13.00
N THR A 93 9.18 1.21 -12.34
CA THR A 93 8.11 1.38 -11.34
C THR A 93 8.31 0.43 -10.16
N ASP A 94 7.64 0.71 -9.07
CA ASP A 94 7.58 -0.15 -7.90
C ASP A 94 6.12 -0.43 -7.50
N VAL A 95 5.90 -1.25 -6.47
CA VAL A 95 4.57 -1.57 -5.93
C VAL A 95 4.50 -1.38 -4.40
N GLY A 96 5.45 -0.67 -3.84
CA GLY A 96 5.55 -0.46 -2.39
C GLY A 96 4.48 0.50 -1.87
N SER A 97 4.12 0.40 -0.60
CA SER A 97 3.04 1.18 0.02
C SER A 97 3.53 2.37 0.87
N ALA A 98 4.81 2.78 0.73
CA ALA A 98 5.38 3.99 1.33
C ALA A 98 6.17 4.74 0.26
N LYS A 99 5.50 5.66 -0.45
CA LYS A 99 6.04 6.27 -1.68
C LYS A 99 7.21 7.20 -1.42
N VAL A 100 7.13 8.06 -0.42
CA VAL A 100 8.23 9.00 -0.10
C VAL A 100 9.52 8.24 0.16
N SER A 101 9.47 7.17 0.93
CA SER A 101 10.64 6.34 1.23
C SER A 101 11.16 5.58 0.01
N VAL A 102 10.27 4.98 -0.78
CA VAL A 102 10.66 4.27 -2.02
C VAL A 102 11.33 5.21 -3.00
N ILE A 103 10.76 6.40 -3.21
CA ILE A 103 11.33 7.42 -4.10
C ILE A 103 12.73 7.82 -3.63
N ALA A 104 12.90 8.12 -2.34
CA ALA A 104 14.19 8.50 -1.79
C ALA A 104 15.26 7.41 -1.96
N GLN A 105 14.86 6.13 -1.90
CA GLN A 105 15.76 5.00 -2.06
C GLN A 105 16.11 4.70 -3.53
N MET A 106 15.15 4.81 -4.45
CA MET A 106 15.33 4.39 -5.85
C MET A 106 15.82 5.51 -6.77
N GLN A 107 15.39 6.77 -6.54
CA GLN A 107 15.72 7.92 -7.39
C GLN A 107 17.21 8.12 -7.66
N PRO A 108 18.13 7.91 -6.70
CA PRO A 108 19.57 8.04 -6.96
C PRO A 108 20.14 7.08 -7.98
N PHE A 109 19.44 5.98 -8.26
CA PHE A 109 19.84 4.92 -9.17
C PHE A 109 19.08 4.94 -10.49
N VAL A 110 18.30 5.98 -10.77
CA VAL A 110 17.56 6.13 -12.04
C VAL A 110 18.44 6.83 -13.08
N PRO A 111 18.85 6.15 -14.17
CA PRO A 111 19.66 6.77 -15.21
C PRO A 111 18.89 7.84 -15.99
N GLU A 112 19.61 8.77 -16.59
CA GLU A 112 19.02 9.76 -17.50
C GLU A 112 18.28 9.09 -18.67
N GLY A 113 17.07 9.55 -18.92
CA GLY A 113 16.19 9.03 -19.97
C GLY A 113 15.41 7.78 -19.60
N VAL A 114 15.48 7.31 -18.35
CA VAL A 114 14.57 6.30 -17.78
C VAL A 114 13.41 7.02 -17.11
N HIS A 115 12.18 6.55 -17.32
CA HIS A 115 10.97 7.12 -16.74
C HIS A 115 10.65 6.41 -15.43
N PHE A 116 11.02 7.01 -14.29
CA PHE A 116 10.67 6.48 -12.98
C PHE A 116 9.29 6.98 -12.57
N ILE A 117 8.34 6.06 -12.46
CA ILE A 117 6.94 6.33 -12.10
C ILE A 117 6.55 5.40 -10.96
N PRO A 118 6.67 5.85 -9.70
CA PRO A 118 6.30 5.04 -8.56
C PRO A 118 4.81 4.76 -8.52
N CYS A 119 4.41 3.57 -8.05
CA CYS A 119 3.00 3.25 -7.88
C CYS A 119 2.75 2.38 -6.65
N ASN A 120 1.47 2.24 -6.29
CA ASN A 120 1.03 1.36 -5.22
C ASN A 120 -0.34 0.76 -5.59
N PRO A 121 -0.44 -0.53 -5.94
CA PRO A 121 -1.70 -1.22 -6.06
C PRO A 121 -2.29 -1.47 -4.65
N LEU A 122 -3.46 -0.90 -4.38
CA LEU A 122 -4.14 -1.00 -3.08
C LEU A 122 -4.84 -2.35 -2.95
N THR A 123 -4.05 -3.40 -2.83
CA THR A 123 -4.54 -4.77 -2.69
C THR A 123 -3.58 -5.60 -1.85
N GLY A 124 -4.09 -6.68 -1.31
CA GLY A 124 -3.30 -7.62 -0.53
C GLY A 124 -4.19 -8.64 0.17
N THR A 125 -3.55 -9.69 0.64
CA THR A 125 -4.14 -10.68 1.53
C THR A 125 -3.16 -10.91 2.68
N GLU A 126 -3.58 -11.59 3.73
CA GLU A 126 -2.71 -12.04 4.82
C GLU A 126 -1.72 -13.14 4.41
N LYS A 127 -1.85 -13.66 3.18
CA LYS A 127 -0.95 -14.68 2.62
C LYS A 127 0.26 -14.02 1.97
N SER A 128 1.40 -14.69 2.00
CA SER A 128 2.65 -14.25 1.38
C SER A 128 3.28 -15.33 0.49
N GLY A 129 4.25 -14.93 -0.35
CA GLY A 129 4.97 -15.85 -1.23
C GLY A 129 4.33 -16.05 -2.61
N GLY A 130 5.05 -16.76 -3.49
CA GLY A 130 4.67 -16.99 -4.89
C GLY A 130 3.40 -17.83 -5.09
N ASP A 131 3.13 -18.75 -4.17
CA ASP A 131 1.91 -19.58 -4.19
C ASP A 131 0.64 -18.78 -3.85
N ALA A 132 0.78 -17.66 -3.16
CA ALA A 132 -0.32 -16.79 -2.81
C ALA A 132 -0.82 -15.92 -3.97
N GLY A 133 -0.11 -15.87 -5.09
CA GLY A 133 -0.46 -15.07 -6.26
C GLY A 133 -1.81 -15.43 -6.85
N LEU A 134 -2.61 -14.41 -7.14
CA LEU A 134 -3.94 -14.50 -7.72
C LEU A 134 -3.99 -13.68 -9.01
N ALA A 135 -4.51 -14.26 -10.09
CA ALA A 135 -4.58 -13.57 -11.39
C ALA A 135 -5.67 -12.47 -11.44
N ASP A 136 -6.55 -12.44 -10.45
CA ASP A 136 -7.63 -11.47 -10.28
C ASP A 136 -7.39 -10.49 -9.11
N LEU A 137 -6.18 -10.52 -8.53
CA LEU A 137 -5.83 -9.72 -7.33
C LEU A 137 -6.08 -8.21 -7.52
N PHE A 138 -5.94 -7.71 -8.73
CA PHE A 138 -6.02 -6.28 -9.04
C PHE A 138 -7.39 -5.88 -9.59
N GLU A 139 -8.29 -6.82 -9.86
CA GLU A 139 -9.60 -6.54 -10.43
C GLU A 139 -10.43 -5.65 -9.50
N ASN A 140 -10.91 -4.52 -10.02
CA ASN A 140 -11.66 -3.49 -9.29
C ASN A 140 -10.90 -2.91 -8.08
N ARG A 141 -9.56 -2.98 -8.06
CA ARG A 141 -8.71 -2.36 -7.03
C ARG A 141 -8.08 -1.09 -7.55
N TRP A 142 -7.81 -0.16 -6.66
CA TRP A 142 -7.09 1.05 -7.02
C TRP A 142 -5.60 0.75 -7.16
N CYS A 143 -4.99 1.30 -8.21
CA CYS A 143 -3.55 1.46 -8.31
C CYS A 143 -3.26 2.97 -8.33
N ILE A 144 -2.59 3.45 -7.30
CA ILE A 144 -2.22 4.85 -7.18
C ILE A 144 -0.85 5.05 -7.81
N LEU A 145 -0.76 5.93 -8.80
CA LEU A 145 0.51 6.37 -9.36
C LEU A 145 0.90 7.69 -8.69
N THR A 146 2.19 7.82 -8.39
CA THR A 146 2.72 9.05 -7.79
C THR A 146 3.80 9.66 -8.70
N PRO A 147 3.38 10.24 -9.87
CA PRO A 147 4.32 10.80 -10.83
C PRO A 147 5.12 11.93 -10.20
N LEU A 148 6.42 11.95 -10.49
CA LEU A 148 7.33 12.99 -10.03
C LEU A 148 7.26 14.21 -10.97
N GLU A 149 7.78 15.34 -10.49
CA GLU A 149 7.89 16.53 -11.34
C GLU A 149 8.71 16.21 -12.61
N GLY A 150 8.20 16.60 -13.78
CA GLY A 150 8.82 16.32 -15.07
C GLY A 150 8.59 14.90 -15.61
N THR A 151 7.74 14.09 -14.98
CA THR A 151 7.35 12.78 -15.52
C THR A 151 6.78 12.94 -16.94
N ASP A 152 7.28 12.14 -17.89
CA ASP A 152 6.79 12.12 -19.27
C ASP A 152 5.33 11.64 -19.34
N PRO A 153 4.40 12.44 -19.89
CA PRO A 153 2.98 12.09 -19.93
C PRO A 153 2.69 10.80 -20.73
N THR A 154 3.50 10.52 -21.76
CA THR A 154 3.32 9.30 -22.57
C THR A 154 3.71 8.05 -21.79
N ALA A 155 4.81 8.13 -21.02
CA ALA A 155 5.23 7.03 -20.16
C ALA A 155 4.21 6.81 -19.01
N LEU A 156 3.68 7.90 -18.43
CA LEU A 156 2.64 7.83 -17.40
C LEU A 156 1.37 7.15 -17.93
N GLU A 157 0.90 7.56 -19.12
CA GLU A 157 -0.30 6.96 -19.72
C GLU A 157 -0.07 5.49 -20.10
N LYS A 158 1.13 5.15 -20.59
CA LYS A 158 1.47 3.75 -20.91
C LYS A 158 1.47 2.86 -19.66
N LEU A 159 1.98 3.35 -18.52
CA LEU A 159 1.92 2.62 -17.26
C LEU A 159 0.48 2.56 -16.72
N SER A 160 -0.29 3.63 -16.85
CA SER A 160 -1.71 3.66 -16.47
C SER A 160 -2.52 2.61 -17.24
N GLU A 161 -2.30 2.51 -18.56
CA GLU A 161 -2.96 1.52 -19.40
C GLU A 161 -2.55 0.08 -19.04
N PHE A 162 -1.27 -0.13 -18.67
CA PHE A 162 -0.82 -1.43 -18.15
C PHE A 162 -1.64 -1.85 -16.92
N TRP A 163 -1.80 -0.95 -15.94
CA TRP A 163 -2.55 -1.26 -14.73
C TRP A 163 -4.07 -1.42 -14.99
N ARG A 164 -4.66 -0.63 -15.91
CA ARG A 164 -6.05 -0.84 -16.33
C ARG A 164 -6.25 -2.22 -16.94
N ARG A 165 -5.32 -2.67 -17.76
CA ARG A 165 -5.35 -4.02 -18.33
C ARG A 165 -5.10 -5.12 -17.29
N CYS A 166 -4.46 -4.80 -16.18
CA CYS A 166 -4.40 -5.67 -15.01
C CYS A 166 -5.74 -5.69 -14.21
N GLY A 167 -6.72 -4.87 -14.59
CA GLY A 167 -8.02 -4.79 -13.92
C GLY A 167 -8.14 -3.68 -12.88
N SER A 168 -7.11 -2.84 -12.71
CA SER A 168 -7.10 -1.78 -11.70
C SER A 168 -7.80 -0.51 -12.17
N ASN A 169 -8.43 0.17 -11.22
CA ASN A 169 -8.79 1.59 -11.33
C ASN A 169 -7.55 2.45 -11.05
N ILE A 170 -7.36 3.52 -11.82
CA ILE A 170 -6.15 4.35 -11.72
C ILE A 170 -6.51 5.71 -11.10
N ASP A 171 -5.68 6.12 -10.16
CA ASP A 171 -5.67 7.49 -9.64
C ASP A 171 -4.23 7.97 -9.55
N THR A 172 -4.06 9.30 -9.50
CA THR A 172 -2.74 9.93 -9.37
C THR A 172 -2.75 10.93 -8.23
N MET A 173 -1.72 10.91 -7.42
CA MET A 173 -1.57 11.87 -6.34
C MET A 173 -0.09 12.12 -6.00
N ASP A 174 0.14 13.17 -5.22
CA ASP A 174 1.44 13.48 -4.65
C ASP A 174 1.92 12.39 -3.68
N PRO A 175 3.22 12.04 -3.64
CA PRO A 175 3.75 10.99 -2.78
C PRO A 175 3.48 11.20 -1.28
N GLN A 176 3.60 12.44 -0.79
CA GLN A 176 3.35 12.78 0.60
C GLN A 176 1.87 12.61 0.96
N HIS A 177 0.99 13.05 0.05
CA HIS A 177 -0.45 12.86 0.21
C HIS A 177 -0.85 11.38 0.20
N HIS A 178 -0.25 10.58 -0.70
CA HIS A 178 -0.39 9.13 -0.70
C HIS A 178 -0.04 8.53 0.66
N ASP A 179 1.15 8.84 1.18
CA ASP A 179 1.64 8.25 2.42
C ASP A 179 0.78 8.63 3.64
N MET A 180 0.23 9.86 3.64
CA MET A 180 -0.71 10.33 4.65
C MET A 180 -2.06 9.58 4.59
N ILE A 181 -2.62 9.40 3.39
CA ILE A 181 -3.86 8.62 3.20
C ILE A 181 -3.63 7.19 3.68
N LEU A 182 -2.56 6.53 3.23
CA LEU A 182 -2.27 5.15 3.59
C LEU A 182 -1.97 4.98 5.09
N ALA A 183 -1.35 5.98 5.72
CA ALA A 183 -1.18 5.99 7.17
C ALA A 183 -2.52 5.91 7.90
N LEU A 184 -3.55 6.62 7.43
CA LEU A 184 -4.88 6.63 8.03
C LEU A 184 -5.71 5.38 7.69
N VAL A 185 -5.83 5.05 6.38
CA VAL A 185 -6.82 4.04 5.94
C VAL A 185 -6.29 2.61 5.96
N SER A 186 -4.97 2.44 6.04
CA SER A 186 -4.30 1.13 6.01
C SER A 186 -3.44 0.89 7.25
N HIS A 187 -2.44 1.75 7.49
CA HIS A 187 -1.41 1.47 8.49
C HIS A 187 -1.95 1.57 9.92
N LEU A 188 -2.66 2.63 10.23
CA LEU A 188 -3.26 2.83 11.56
C LEU A 188 -4.20 1.69 11.97
N PRO A 189 -5.16 1.21 11.14
CA PRO A 189 -5.99 0.06 11.46
C PRO A 189 -5.20 -1.20 11.81
N HIS A 190 -4.12 -1.50 11.08
CA HIS A 190 -3.27 -2.66 11.39
C HIS A 190 -2.54 -2.50 12.71
N ILE A 191 -1.95 -1.31 12.97
CA ILE A 191 -1.26 -1.02 14.23
C ILE A 191 -2.22 -1.18 15.41
N ILE A 192 -3.46 -0.70 15.29
CA ILE A 192 -4.49 -0.85 16.33
C ILE A 192 -4.85 -2.34 16.50
N ALA A 193 -4.99 -3.09 15.40
CA ALA A 193 -5.29 -4.51 15.46
C ALA A 193 -4.19 -5.32 16.17
N TYR A 194 -2.91 -5.08 15.85
CA TYR A 194 -1.79 -5.68 16.57
C TYR A 194 -1.79 -5.31 18.05
N ASN A 195 -2.01 -4.03 18.36
CA ASN A 195 -1.99 -3.54 19.74
C ASN A 195 -3.13 -4.14 20.60
N ILE A 196 -4.35 -4.19 20.07
CA ILE A 196 -5.50 -4.73 20.84
C ILE A 196 -5.36 -6.24 21.10
N VAL A 197 -4.74 -7.00 20.19
CA VAL A 197 -4.44 -8.42 20.42
C VAL A 197 -3.43 -8.57 21.53
N GLY A 198 -2.33 -7.79 21.52
CA GLY A 198 -1.34 -7.77 22.58
C GLY A 198 -1.96 -7.41 23.94
N THR A 199 -2.79 -6.36 23.99
CA THR A 199 -3.51 -5.96 25.23
C THR A 199 -4.39 -7.08 25.75
N ALA A 200 -5.06 -7.85 24.88
CA ALA A 200 -5.92 -8.97 25.31
C ALA A 200 -5.09 -10.13 25.87
N ASP A 201 -3.95 -10.44 25.29
CA ASP A 201 -3.02 -11.48 25.74
C ASP A 201 -2.38 -11.11 27.09
N ASP A 202 -1.89 -9.89 27.23
CA ASP A 202 -1.33 -9.38 28.48
C ASP A 202 -2.35 -9.45 29.61
N LEU A 203 -3.60 -9.06 29.35
CA LEU A 203 -4.68 -9.09 30.34
C LEU A 203 -5.07 -10.54 30.70
N GLU A 204 -5.11 -11.47 29.76
CA GLU A 204 -5.35 -12.89 30.02
C GLU A 204 -4.27 -13.48 30.92
N THR A 205 -3.00 -13.13 30.65
CA THR A 205 -1.86 -13.56 31.47
C THR A 205 -1.94 -13.04 32.90
N VAL A 206 -2.27 -11.77 33.09
CA VAL A 206 -2.36 -11.13 34.41
C VAL A 206 -3.58 -11.64 35.22
N THR A 207 -4.74 -11.75 34.57
CA THR A 207 -5.99 -12.11 35.25
C THR A 207 -6.18 -13.63 35.37
N LYS A 208 -5.36 -14.44 34.68
CA LYS A 208 -5.52 -15.88 34.54
C LYS A 208 -6.91 -16.29 34.04
N SER A 209 -7.58 -15.39 33.34
CA SER A 209 -8.92 -15.61 32.79
C SER A 209 -8.81 -15.96 31.29
N LYS A 210 -9.78 -16.67 30.75
CA LYS A 210 -9.80 -17.10 29.36
C LYS A 210 -10.41 -16.01 28.46
N ILE A 211 -9.81 -14.82 28.41
CA ILE A 211 -10.35 -13.66 27.69
C ILE A 211 -10.45 -13.96 26.19
N ILE A 212 -9.40 -14.51 25.58
CA ILE A 212 -9.36 -14.84 24.16
C ILE A 212 -10.44 -15.87 23.79
N ARG A 213 -10.76 -16.81 24.69
CA ARG A 213 -11.82 -17.79 24.47
C ARG A 213 -13.21 -17.16 24.27
N TYR A 214 -13.46 -16.01 24.86
CA TYR A 214 -14.72 -15.28 24.76
C TYR A 214 -14.76 -14.27 23.61
N SER A 215 -13.73 -14.29 22.74
CA SER A 215 -13.68 -13.40 21.58
C SER A 215 -14.88 -13.63 20.66
N ALA A 216 -15.74 -12.63 20.57
CA ALA A 216 -16.89 -12.61 19.68
C ALA A 216 -16.44 -12.33 18.22
N THR A 217 -17.37 -12.50 17.27
CA THR A 217 -17.13 -12.30 15.84
C THR A 217 -16.50 -10.94 15.54
N GLY A 218 -17.01 -9.85 16.12
CA GLY A 218 -16.48 -8.51 15.90
C GLY A 218 -15.00 -8.34 16.30
N PHE A 219 -14.56 -8.96 17.41
CA PHE A 219 -13.16 -8.96 17.80
C PHE A 219 -12.30 -9.71 16.76
N ARG A 220 -12.74 -10.91 16.37
CA ARG A 220 -12.02 -11.74 15.38
C ARG A 220 -11.93 -11.08 14.02
N ASP A 221 -13.02 -10.47 13.55
CA ASP A 221 -13.05 -9.79 12.25
C ASP A 221 -12.10 -8.60 12.24
N PHE A 222 -12.13 -7.76 13.28
CA PHE A 222 -11.25 -6.61 13.39
C PHE A 222 -9.78 -7.02 13.54
N THR A 223 -9.49 -8.02 14.38
CA THR A 223 -8.11 -8.47 14.65
C THR A 223 -7.53 -9.36 13.56
N ARG A 224 -8.29 -9.74 12.53
CA ARG A 224 -7.77 -10.47 11.36
C ARG A 224 -6.58 -9.74 10.73
N LEU A 225 -6.56 -8.43 10.77
CA LEU A 225 -5.44 -7.61 10.28
C LEU A 225 -4.11 -7.94 10.99
N ALA A 226 -4.14 -8.35 12.26
CA ALA A 226 -2.95 -8.74 13.01
C ALA A 226 -2.36 -10.10 12.61
N ALA A 227 -3.00 -10.84 11.69
CA ALA A 227 -2.45 -12.06 11.11
C ALA A 227 -1.47 -11.81 9.95
N SER A 228 -1.27 -10.56 9.56
CA SER A 228 -0.36 -10.15 8.49
C SER A 228 1.11 -10.37 8.88
N ASP A 229 2.01 -10.46 7.88
CA ASP A 229 3.44 -10.70 8.08
C ASP A 229 4.11 -9.60 8.94
N PRO A 230 4.72 -9.94 10.08
CA PRO A 230 5.28 -8.96 11.00
C PRO A 230 6.52 -8.24 10.45
N THR A 231 7.28 -8.87 9.54
CA THR A 231 8.45 -8.24 8.92
C THR A 231 8.02 -7.14 7.97
N MET A 232 7.02 -7.42 7.14
CA MET A 232 6.43 -6.43 6.23
C MET A 232 5.87 -5.24 7.02
N TRP A 233 5.13 -5.49 8.11
CA TRP A 233 4.51 -4.42 8.90
C TRP A 233 5.52 -3.61 9.72
N ARG A 234 6.58 -4.25 10.24
CA ARG A 234 7.73 -3.53 10.82
C ARG A 234 8.31 -2.54 9.80
N ASP A 235 8.61 -3.02 8.60
CA ASP A 235 9.23 -2.20 7.55
C ASP A 235 8.28 -1.07 7.12
N MET A 236 6.98 -1.35 7.01
CA MET A 236 5.96 -0.36 6.74
C MET A 236 5.94 0.77 7.77
N CYS A 237 5.93 0.41 9.07
CA CYS A 237 5.96 1.40 10.15
C CYS A 237 7.23 2.26 10.14
N LEU A 238 8.37 1.70 9.76
CA LEU A 238 9.64 2.43 9.69
C LEU A 238 9.74 3.34 8.46
N HIS A 239 9.20 2.90 7.32
CA HIS A 239 9.30 3.62 6.05
C HIS A 239 8.20 4.66 5.83
N ASN A 240 7.06 4.56 6.52
CA ASN A 240 6.03 5.60 6.57
C ASN A 240 5.88 6.22 7.96
N ARG A 241 7.01 6.32 8.68
CA ARG A 241 7.04 6.65 10.10
C ARG A 241 6.36 7.98 10.43
N ASP A 242 6.68 9.04 9.71
CA ASP A 242 6.25 10.39 10.07
C ASP A 242 4.73 10.56 9.87
N ALA A 243 4.19 10.07 8.76
CA ALA A 243 2.74 10.07 8.52
C ALA A 243 1.99 9.18 9.53
N ILE A 244 2.53 8.02 9.85
CA ILE A 244 1.94 7.13 10.87
C ILE A 244 1.93 7.79 12.24
N LEU A 245 3.02 8.43 12.67
CA LEU A 245 3.09 9.11 13.96
C LEU A 245 2.09 10.27 14.03
N GLU A 246 1.92 11.02 12.95
CA GLU A 246 0.91 12.09 12.88
C GLU A 246 -0.52 11.51 13.04
N MET A 247 -0.84 10.45 12.33
CA MET A 247 -2.16 9.82 12.41
C MET A 247 -2.40 9.18 13.78
N LEU A 248 -1.39 8.56 14.38
CA LEU A 248 -1.46 8.03 15.74
C LEU A 248 -1.72 9.14 16.77
N ALA A 249 -1.04 10.29 16.66
CA ALA A 249 -1.24 11.41 17.57
C ALA A 249 -2.71 11.91 17.52
N ARG A 250 -3.25 12.11 16.32
CA ARG A 250 -4.66 12.50 16.12
C ARG A 250 -5.62 11.45 16.69
N PHE A 251 -5.37 10.17 16.43
CA PHE A 251 -6.19 9.08 16.96
C PHE A 251 -6.17 9.02 18.49
N PHE A 252 -5.02 9.25 19.12
CA PHE A 252 -4.93 9.31 20.58
C PHE A 252 -5.69 10.50 21.17
N GLU A 253 -5.66 11.65 20.53
CA GLU A 253 -6.45 12.82 20.97
C GLU A 253 -7.96 12.52 20.91
N ASP A 254 -8.44 11.92 19.81
CA ASP A 254 -9.83 11.53 19.65
C ASP A 254 -10.22 10.46 20.67
N LEU A 255 -9.37 9.45 20.88
CA LEU A 255 -9.59 8.40 21.86
C LEU A 255 -9.62 8.93 23.32
N ALA A 256 -8.76 9.89 23.64
CA ALA A 256 -8.77 10.56 24.93
C ALA A 256 -10.06 11.38 25.14
N SER A 257 -10.58 12.02 24.11
CA SER A 257 -11.86 12.72 24.13
C SER A 257 -13.03 11.75 24.37
N LEU A 258 -13.03 10.61 23.66
CA LEU A 258 -14.00 9.53 23.84
C LEU A 258 -13.92 8.94 25.27
N GLN A 259 -12.74 8.65 25.77
CA GLN A 259 -12.52 8.16 27.14
C GLN A 259 -13.08 9.11 28.18
N ARG A 260 -12.89 10.43 27.98
CA ARG A 260 -13.43 11.47 28.86
C ARG A 260 -14.96 11.46 28.84
N ALA A 261 -15.58 11.40 27.68
CA ALA A 261 -17.04 11.36 27.54
C ALA A 261 -17.64 10.14 28.23
N ILE A 262 -16.99 8.97 28.12
CA ILE A 262 -17.41 7.76 28.84
C ILE A 262 -17.27 7.95 30.34
N ARG A 263 -16.14 8.49 30.83
CA ARG A 263 -15.90 8.70 32.29
C ARG A 263 -16.91 9.61 32.92
N TRP A 264 -17.37 10.64 32.23
CA TRP A 264 -18.30 11.63 32.75
C TRP A 264 -19.75 11.35 32.38
N GLY A 265 -20.04 10.24 31.69
CA GLY A 265 -21.41 9.87 31.31
C GLY A 265 -22.06 10.83 30.31
N GLU A 266 -21.28 11.46 29.45
CA GLU A 266 -21.74 12.41 28.41
C GLU A 266 -22.46 11.67 27.28
N GLY A 267 -23.65 11.13 27.55
CA GLY A 267 -24.38 10.23 26.64
C GLY A 267 -24.71 10.87 25.29
N ASP A 268 -25.14 12.14 25.28
CA ASP A 268 -25.47 12.85 24.05
C ASP A 268 -24.25 13.01 23.13
N LYS A 269 -23.10 13.35 23.69
CA LYS A 269 -21.84 13.46 22.94
C LYS A 269 -21.40 12.12 22.33
N LEU A 270 -21.57 11.02 23.05
CA LEU A 270 -21.31 9.68 22.54
C LEU A 270 -22.28 9.32 21.41
N PHE A 271 -23.56 9.63 21.59
CA PHE A 271 -24.59 9.39 20.57
C PHE A 271 -24.30 10.17 19.28
N ASP A 272 -23.95 11.44 19.38
CA ASP A 272 -23.61 12.27 18.21
C ASP A 272 -22.37 11.76 17.47
N LEU A 273 -21.31 11.39 18.20
CA LEU A 273 -20.09 10.82 17.65
C LEU A 273 -20.38 9.52 16.88
N PHE A 274 -21.13 8.61 17.49
CA PHE A 274 -21.45 7.31 16.87
C PHE A 274 -22.41 7.46 15.69
N THR A 275 -23.35 8.40 15.77
CA THR A 275 -24.27 8.70 14.66
C THR A 275 -23.51 9.24 13.47
N ARG A 276 -22.57 10.17 13.69
CA ARG A 276 -21.69 10.70 12.63
C ARG A 276 -20.83 9.59 12.00
N ALA A 277 -20.18 8.76 12.83
CA ALA A 277 -19.34 7.67 12.34
C ALA A 277 -20.15 6.66 11.52
N ARG A 278 -21.37 6.31 11.96
CA ARG A 278 -22.29 5.43 11.23
C ARG A 278 -22.68 6.00 9.85
N ALA A 279 -22.97 7.31 9.77
CA ALA A 279 -23.33 7.96 8.52
C ALA A 279 -22.17 7.92 7.52
N ILE A 280 -20.94 8.23 7.98
CA ILE A 280 -19.73 8.15 7.16
C ILE A 280 -19.49 6.73 6.66
N HIS A 281 -19.60 5.72 7.55
CA HIS A 281 -19.43 4.32 7.16
C HIS A 281 -20.43 3.90 6.08
N SER A 282 -21.70 4.33 6.17
CA SER A 282 -22.72 4.05 5.15
C SER A 282 -22.32 4.63 3.78
N SER A 283 -21.81 5.86 3.73
CA SER A 283 -21.31 6.48 2.50
C SER A 283 -20.13 5.71 1.90
N ILE A 284 -19.18 5.25 2.71
CA ILE A 284 -18.04 4.43 2.24
C ILE A 284 -18.51 3.14 1.57
N ILE A 285 -19.50 2.47 2.17
CA ILE A 285 -20.06 1.23 1.58
C ILE A 285 -20.82 1.50 0.27
N GLU A 286 -21.55 2.61 0.20
CA GLU A 286 -22.27 2.99 -1.03
C GLU A 286 -21.30 3.35 -2.16
N GLU A 287 -20.24 4.10 -1.87
CA GLU A 287 -19.19 4.42 -2.83
C GLU A 287 -18.47 3.15 -3.32
N GLY A 288 -18.14 2.22 -2.42
CA GLY A 288 -17.54 0.94 -2.77
C GLY A 288 -18.42 0.12 -3.72
N LYS A 289 -19.74 0.06 -3.47
CA LYS A 289 -20.69 -0.63 -4.35
C LYS A 289 -20.83 0.03 -5.72
N ASN A 290 -20.75 1.34 -5.80
CA ASN A 290 -20.83 2.08 -7.06
C ASN A 290 -19.58 1.85 -7.92
N ILE A 291 -18.41 1.68 -7.31
CA ILE A 291 -17.16 1.30 -7.99
C ILE A 291 -17.30 -0.11 -8.57
N ASP A 292 -17.77 -1.06 -7.79
CA ASP A 292 -17.98 -2.45 -8.22
C ASP A 292 -19.04 -2.57 -9.33
N ALA A 293 -20.06 -1.73 -9.31
CA ALA A 293 -21.18 -1.78 -10.25
C ALA A 293 -20.93 -1.02 -11.56
N SER A 294 -20.09 0.03 -11.55
CA SER A 294 -19.96 0.92 -12.71
C SER A 294 -18.78 0.57 -13.63
N GLY A 295 -17.80 -0.17 -13.17
CA GLY A 295 -16.59 -0.48 -13.95
C GLY A 295 -15.90 0.74 -14.60
N HIS A 296 -16.51 1.93 -14.49
CA HIS A 296 -16.03 3.21 -15.01
C HIS A 296 -16.44 4.33 -14.05
N PHE A 297 -15.50 5.13 -13.66
CA PHE A 297 -15.75 6.34 -12.89
C PHE A 297 -16.48 7.37 -13.77
N GLY A 298 -17.77 7.57 -13.53
CA GLY A 298 -18.50 8.76 -13.98
C GLY A 298 -17.93 9.98 -13.25
N GLN A 299 -17.69 11.06 -13.99
CA GLN A 299 -17.15 12.35 -13.52
C GLN A 299 -17.69 12.74 -12.14
N ALA A 300 -16.79 13.23 -11.30
CA ALA A 300 -17.01 13.66 -9.94
C ALA A 300 -18.35 14.42 -9.78
N VAL A 301 -19.29 13.81 -9.10
CA VAL A 301 -20.44 14.52 -8.52
C VAL A 301 -19.89 15.26 -7.31
N GLY A 302 -20.03 16.60 -7.35
CA GLY A 302 -19.48 17.50 -6.35
C GLY A 302 -19.77 17.06 -4.92
N HIS A 303 -18.74 17.11 -4.10
CA HIS A 303 -18.86 16.88 -2.67
C HIS A 303 -20.00 17.73 -2.08
N PRO A 304 -20.92 17.15 -1.29
CA PRO A 304 -21.79 17.95 -0.48
C PRO A 304 -20.89 18.74 0.48
N GLN A 305 -20.95 20.06 0.39
CA GLN A 305 -20.27 20.95 1.35
C GLN A 305 -20.81 20.65 2.74
N VAL A 306 -20.07 19.86 3.50
CA VAL A 306 -20.26 19.80 4.95
C VAL A 306 -19.84 21.17 5.46
N ALA A 307 -20.79 21.93 5.96
CA ALA A 307 -20.57 23.24 6.54
C ALA A 307 -19.44 23.15 7.58
N ARG A 308 -18.31 23.77 7.26
CA ARG A 308 -17.19 23.94 8.18
C ARG A 308 -17.62 24.92 9.25
N THR A 309 -18.00 24.42 10.40
CA THR A 309 -18.08 25.26 11.61
C THR A 309 -16.69 25.27 12.24
N SER A 310 -16.18 26.51 12.38
CA SER A 310 -14.97 26.94 13.08
C SER A 310 -13.64 26.84 12.34
N ASP A 311 -13.28 27.96 11.73
CA ASP A 311 -11.91 28.42 11.54
C ASP A 311 -11.14 28.37 12.87
N ARG A 312 -10.18 27.48 12.99
CA ARG A 312 -9.05 27.65 13.91
C ARG A 312 -7.78 27.72 13.08
N PRO A 313 -7.08 28.86 13.09
CA PRO A 313 -5.78 28.96 12.44
C PRO A 313 -4.77 28.03 13.14
N PHE A 314 -3.90 27.45 12.34
CA PHE A 314 -2.76 26.66 12.81
C PHE A 314 -1.90 27.50 13.76
N ALA A 315 -1.90 27.18 15.05
CA ALA A 315 -0.97 27.73 16.00
C ALA A 315 0.33 26.92 15.93
N THR A 316 1.35 27.49 15.33
CA THR A 316 2.74 27.01 15.47
C THR A 316 3.18 27.24 16.90
N THR A 317 3.38 26.17 17.65
CA THR A 317 3.96 26.21 19.00
C THR A 317 5.47 26.31 18.85
N PRO A 318 6.13 27.35 19.41
CA PRO A 318 7.59 27.42 19.39
C PRO A 318 8.20 26.37 20.32
N ALA A 319 9.30 25.77 19.89
CA ALA A 319 10.08 24.79 20.62
C ALA A 319 10.49 25.37 22.00
N ARG A 320 10.11 24.71 23.08
CA ARG A 320 10.68 24.99 24.43
C ARG A 320 12.08 24.38 24.52
N SER A 321 13.05 25.25 24.70
CA SER A 321 14.40 24.89 25.13
C SER A 321 14.35 24.26 26.52
N LEU A 322 14.95 23.08 26.66
CA LEU A 322 15.21 22.44 27.95
C LEU A 322 16.33 23.22 28.67
N PRO A 323 16.21 23.46 30.01
CA PRO A 323 17.29 23.99 30.78
C PRO A 323 18.32 22.88 31.08
N THR A 324 19.58 23.29 31.09
CA THR A 324 20.82 22.56 31.44
C THR A 324 20.77 21.89 32.80
#